data_0c22d8b59c7840a908eb8937c9fa6683
#
_entry.id   0c22d8b59c7840a908eb8937c9fa6683
#
_cell.length_a   1.000
_cell.length_b   1.000
_cell.length_c   1.000
_cell.angle_alpha   90.00
_cell.angle_beta   90.00
_cell.angle_gamma   90.00
#
_symmetry.space_group_name_H-M   'P 1'
#
loop_
_entity.id
_entity.type
_entity.pdbx_description
1 polymer ?
#
loop_
_entity_poly.entity_id
_entity_poly.type
_entity_poly.pdbx_seq_one_letter_code
_entity_poly.pdbx_strand_id
1 'polypeptide(L)'
;MQFSKYGNKYTKISGISGLMRDLGSALSQESDIIFMGGGNPAHIDEVYKKFSAQIYSISTNEDLYKRYFVNYQSPEGNLDFRIALSKLLSKELGYPISEKNIGLSNGSQSAFYTIFNILAGEHADGKFKSVMLPMIPEYIGYSEIWIEENFFKSQ
;
A
#
# COMPACT_ATOMS: atom_id res chain seq x y z
N MET A 1 4.18 13.81 28.15
CA MET A 1 4.67 12.49 27.74
C MET A 1 5.82 12.70 26.77
N GLN A 2 6.98 12.06 26.98
CA GLN A 2 8.09 12.14 26.02
C GLN A 2 7.99 10.97 25.02
N PHE A 3 8.03 11.27 23.75
CA PHE A 3 8.03 10.27 22.68
C PHE A 3 9.46 10.02 22.17
N SER A 4 9.69 8.87 21.60
CA SER A 4 10.91 8.60 20.82
C SER A 4 10.99 9.53 19.60
N LYS A 5 12.14 9.58 18.89
CA LYS A 5 12.24 10.31 17.60
C LYS A 5 11.17 9.87 16.61
N TYR A 6 10.94 8.58 16.50
CA TYR A 6 9.86 7.99 15.68
C TYR A 6 8.48 8.49 16.13
N GLY A 7 8.17 8.40 17.43
CA GLY A 7 6.90 8.87 18.00
C GLY A 7 6.68 10.36 17.76
N ASN A 8 7.71 11.18 17.93
CA ASN A 8 7.65 12.62 17.68
C ASN A 8 7.36 12.94 16.21
N LYS A 9 7.85 12.13 15.27
CA LYS A 9 7.54 12.28 13.86
C LYS A 9 6.09 11.96 13.56
N TYR A 10 5.61 10.81 14.01
CA TYR A 10 4.28 10.29 13.67
C TYR A 10 3.12 10.89 14.49
N THR A 11 3.41 11.66 15.53
CA THR A 11 2.38 12.41 16.27
C THR A 11 2.17 13.83 15.76
N LYS A 12 2.98 14.29 14.81
CA LYS A 12 2.77 15.59 14.15
C LYS A 12 1.69 15.47 13.07
N ILE A 13 1.00 16.58 12.83
CA ILE A 13 0.10 16.68 11.67
C ILE A 13 0.95 16.63 10.42
N SER A 14 0.75 15.63 9.59
CA SER A 14 1.43 15.49 8.30
C SER A 14 0.64 16.14 7.17
N GLY A 15 1.31 16.45 6.06
CA GLY A 15 0.66 16.99 4.87
C GLY A 15 -0.43 16.09 4.33
N ILE A 16 -0.22 14.76 4.35
CA ILE A 16 -1.23 13.78 3.93
C ILE A 16 -2.45 13.78 4.87
N SER A 17 -2.23 13.92 6.18
CA SER A 17 -3.34 13.99 7.16
C SER A 17 -4.20 15.24 6.97
N GLY A 18 -3.58 16.38 6.64
CA GLY A 18 -4.27 17.61 6.27
C GLY A 18 -5.13 17.42 5.02
N LEU A 19 -4.50 16.93 3.96
CA LEU A 19 -5.19 16.65 2.70
C LEU A 19 -6.38 15.70 2.88
N MET A 20 -6.22 14.62 3.64
CA MET A 20 -7.32 13.66 3.87
C MET A 20 -8.48 14.24 4.68
N ARG A 21 -8.22 15.18 5.60
CA ARG A 21 -9.29 15.90 6.31
C ARG A 21 -10.06 16.81 5.38
N ASP A 22 -9.37 17.57 4.54
CA ASP A 22 -9.98 18.46 3.56
C ASP A 22 -10.85 17.69 2.56
N LEU A 23 -10.34 16.55 2.08
CA LEU A 23 -11.09 15.62 1.22
C LEU A 23 -12.35 15.09 1.92
N GLY A 24 -12.22 14.63 3.17
CA GLY A 24 -13.36 14.14 3.96
C GLY A 24 -14.42 15.22 4.18
N SER A 25 -13.99 16.46 4.47
CA SER A 25 -14.88 17.59 4.64
C SER A 25 -15.62 17.97 3.35
N ALA A 26 -14.91 17.97 2.22
CA ALA A 26 -15.51 18.29 0.92
C ALA A 26 -16.54 17.24 0.48
N LEU A 27 -16.28 15.96 0.73
CA LEU A 27 -17.20 14.86 0.40
C LEU A 27 -18.46 14.82 1.29
N SER A 28 -18.38 15.39 2.50
CA SER A 28 -19.51 15.43 3.45
C SER A 28 -20.45 16.62 3.26
N GLN A 29 -20.07 17.61 2.45
CA GLN A 29 -20.90 18.79 2.16
C GLN A 29 -21.73 18.54 0.89
N GLU A 30 -23.05 18.64 1.01
CA GLU A 30 -23.95 18.74 -0.13
C GLU A 30 -23.74 20.11 -0.82
N SER A 31 -22.78 20.21 -1.72
CA SER A 31 -22.47 21.44 -2.45
C SER A 31 -22.13 21.09 -3.89
N ASP A 32 -22.38 22.06 -4.80
CA ASP A 32 -22.02 21.97 -6.22
C ASP A 32 -20.51 22.04 -6.45
N ILE A 33 -19.72 21.42 -5.57
CA ILE A 33 -18.27 21.42 -5.68
C ILE A 33 -17.83 20.45 -6.76
N ILE A 34 -17.11 20.92 -7.76
CA ILE A 34 -16.37 20.07 -8.70
C ILE A 34 -15.13 19.55 -7.99
N PHE A 35 -15.19 18.29 -7.57
CA PHE A 35 -14.14 17.67 -6.78
C PHE A 35 -13.03 17.11 -7.69
N MET A 36 -11.85 17.75 -7.65
CA MET A 36 -10.68 17.36 -8.46
C MET A 36 -9.49 16.89 -7.62
N GLY A 37 -9.63 16.77 -6.31
CA GLY A 37 -8.52 16.53 -5.38
C GLY A 37 -8.21 15.06 -5.09
N GLY A 38 -9.05 14.15 -5.49
CA GLY A 38 -8.89 12.72 -5.28
C GLY A 38 -10.14 11.99 -5.72
N GLY A 39 -10.05 10.68 -5.85
CA GLY A 39 -11.20 9.91 -6.30
C GLY A 39 -11.12 8.43 -5.90
N ASN A 40 -12.27 7.82 -5.85
CA ASN A 40 -12.40 6.38 -5.79
C ASN A 40 -12.13 5.77 -7.17
N PRO A 41 -11.67 4.50 -7.24
CA PRO A 41 -11.62 3.77 -8.49
C PRO A 41 -12.97 3.79 -9.21
N ALA A 42 -12.93 3.83 -10.54
CA ALA A 42 -14.15 3.79 -11.33
C ALA A 42 -14.95 2.51 -11.04
N HIS A 43 -16.27 2.66 -10.93
CA HIS A 43 -17.17 1.52 -10.81
C HIS A 43 -17.32 0.84 -12.18
N ILE A 44 -16.93 -0.44 -12.24
CA ILE A 44 -17.04 -1.28 -13.44
C ILE A 44 -17.98 -2.43 -13.09
N ASP A 45 -19.20 -2.39 -13.60
CA ASP A 45 -20.27 -3.33 -13.26
C ASP A 45 -19.89 -4.80 -13.40
N GLU A 46 -19.20 -5.15 -14.47
CA GLU A 46 -18.77 -6.54 -14.71
C GLU A 46 -17.75 -7.03 -13.68
N VAL A 47 -16.83 -6.16 -13.26
CA VAL A 47 -15.85 -6.46 -12.22
C VAL A 47 -16.55 -6.58 -10.87
N TYR A 48 -17.44 -5.65 -10.56
CA TYR A 48 -18.24 -5.67 -9.34
C TYR A 48 -19.04 -6.98 -9.21
N LYS A 49 -19.75 -7.39 -10.26
CA LYS A 49 -20.52 -8.65 -10.26
C LYS A 49 -19.63 -9.87 -9.99
N LYS A 50 -18.45 -9.92 -10.60
CA LYS A 50 -17.47 -11.00 -10.37
C LYS A 50 -16.99 -11.04 -8.92
N PHE A 51 -16.58 -9.90 -8.36
CA PHE A 51 -16.10 -9.83 -6.98
C PHE A 51 -17.22 -10.13 -5.98
N SER A 52 -18.43 -9.61 -6.17
CA SER A 52 -19.60 -9.93 -5.33
C SER A 52 -19.90 -11.43 -5.32
N ALA A 53 -19.88 -12.08 -6.47
CA ALA A 53 -20.09 -13.51 -6.57
C ALA A 53 -19.03 -14.32 -5.82
N GLN A 54 -17.75 -13.89 -5.91
CA GLN A 54 -16.66 -14.54 -5.18
C GLN A 54 -16.78 -14.34 -3.65
N ILE A 55 -17.11 -13.14 -3.19
CA ILE A 55 -17.34 -12.87 -1.77
C ILE A 55 -18.49 -13.71 -1.25
N TYR A 56 -19.59 -13.78 -2.00
CA TYR A 56 -20.74 -14.63 -1.64
C TYR A 56 -20.33 -16.11 -1.56
N SER A 57 -19.62 -16.63 -2.56
CA SER A 57 -19.13 -18.01 -2.58
C SER A 57 -18.26 -18.32 -1.36
N ILE A 58 -17.37 -17.43 -0.98
CA ILE A 58 -16.51 -17.61 0.19
C ILE A 58 -17.34 -17.57 1.48
N SER A 59 -18.24 -16.59 1.61
CA SER A 59 -19.05 -16.42 2.83
C SER A 59 -20.04 -17.55 3.10
N THR A 60 -20.48 -18.26 2.07
CA THR A 60 -21.40 -19.39 2.16
C THR A 60 -20.74 -20.77 2.20
N ASN A 61 -19.42 -20.82 2.03
CA ASN A 61 -18.63 -22.05 2.11
C ASN A 61 -17.73 -22.00 3.36
N GLU A 62 -18.04 -22.84 4.35
CA GLU A 62 -17.35 -22.85 5.65
C GLU A 62 -15.84 -23.10 5.53
N ASP A 63 -15.40 -23.99 4.63
CA ASP A 63 -14.01 -24.34 4.45
C ASP A 63 -13.24 -23.18 3.81
N LEU A 64 -13.81 -22.51 2.79
CA LEU A 64 -13.23 -21.34 2.18
C LEU A 64 -13.18 -20.17 3.18
N TYR A 65 -14.25 -19.99 3.96
CA TYR A 65 -14.30 -18.95 4.98
C TYR A 65 -13.19 -19.15 6.03
N LYS A 66 -13.06 -20.36 6.58
CA LYS A 66 -11.99 -20.70 7.52
C LYS A 66 -10.61 -20.49 6.90
N ARG A 67 -10.41 -20.93 5.67
CA ARG A 67 -9.13 -20.82 4.96
C ARG A 67 -8.69 -19.38 4.75
N TYR A 68 -9.57 -18.47 4.42
CA TYR A 68 -9.21 -17.10 4.07
C TYR A 68 -9.35 -16.10 5.22
N PHE A 69 -10.22 -16.33 6.18
CA PHE A 69 -10.51 -15.34 7.23
C PHE A 69 -10.21 -15.79 8.66
N VAL A 70 -10.12 -17.09 8.93
CA VAL A 70 -9.93 -17.62 10.28
C VAL A 70 -8.52 -18.12 10.49
N ASN A 71 -7.96 -18.85 9.53
CA ASN A 71 -6.65 -19.45 9.67
C ASN A 71 -5.51 -18.45 9.42
N TYR A 72 -4.46 -18.54 10.21
CA TYR A 72 -3.23 -17.80 9.92
C TYR A 72 -2.67 -18.17 8.55
N GLN A 73 -2.16 -17.17 7.85
CA GLN A 73 -1.45 -17.33 6.59
C GLN A 73 0.06 -17.28 6.83
N SER A 74 0.86 -17.66 5.83
CA SER A 74 2.31 -17.44 5.88
C SER A 74 2.65 -15.95 5.93
N PRO A 75 3.83 -15.57 6.45
CA PRO A 75 4.26 -14.16 6.48
C PRO A 75 4.24 -13.47 5.10
N GLU A 76 4.47 -14.23 4.04
CA GLU A 76 4.44 -13.73 2.67
C GLU A 76 3.02 -13.53 2.13
N GLY A 77 2.01 -14.00 2.85
CA GLY A 77 0.61 -13.96 2.47
C GLY A 77 0.10 -15.24 1.82
N ASN A 78 -1.17 -15.23 1.44
CA ASN A 78 -1.89 -16.39 0.92
C ASN A 78 -1.22 -17.02 -0.29
N LEU A 79 -0.85 -18.30 -0.19
CA LEU A 79 -0.10 -19.02 -1.23
C LEU A 79 -0.88 -19.15 -2.55
N ASP A 80 -2.18 -19.45 -2.49
CA ASP A 80 -2.99 -19.62 -3.70
C ASP A 80 -3.07 -18.33 -4.50
N PHE A 81 -3.24 -17.20 -3.79
CA PHE A 81 -3.24 -15.89 -4.42
C PHE A 81 -1.88 -15.59 -5.06
N ARG A 82 -0.77 -15.85 -4.37
CA ARG A 82 0.58 -15.64 -4.92
C ARG A 82 0.86 -16.52 -6.14
N ILE A 83 0.41 -17.78 -6.14
CA ILE A 83 0.51 -18.67 -7.30
C ILE A 83 -0.33 -18.15 -8.48
N ALA A 84 -1.57 -17.72 -8.23
CA ALA A 84 -2.42 -17.18 -9.29
C ALA A 84 -1.85 -15.90 -9.88
N LEU A 85 -1.37 -14.98 -9.01
CA LEU A 85 -0.77 -13.73 -9.43
C LEU A 85 0.55 -13.94 -10.18
N SER A 86 1.40 -14.87 -9.76
CA SER A 86 2.65 -15.18 -10.46
C SER A 86 2.42 -15.69 -11.88
N LYS A 87 1.41 -16.52 -12.10
CA LYS A 87 1.02 -16.99 -13.44
C LYS A 87 0.53 -15.84 -14.31
N LEU A 88 -0.31 -14.97 -13.76
CA LEU A 88 -0.80 -13.80 -14.48
C LEU A 88 0.35 -12.87 -14.89
N LEU A 89 1.20 -12.50 -13.93
CA LEU A 89 2.32 -11.61 -14.18
C LEU A 89 3.35 -12.21 -15.14
N SER A 90 3.63 -13.51 -15.05
CA SER A 90 4.52 -14.18 -16.01
C SER A 90 4.00 -14.09 -17.43
N LYS A 91 2.68 -14.25 -17.60
CA LYS A 91 2.03 -14.12 -18.91
C LYS A 91 2.08 -12.69 -19.44
N GLU A 92 1.71 -11.71 -18.62
CA GLU A 92 1.61 -10.31 -19.03
C GLU A 92 2.97 -9.66 -19.29
N LEU A 93 3.99 -10.02 -18.50
CA LEU A 93 5.33 -9.42 -18.57
C LEU A 93 6.29 -10.19 -19.47
N GLY A 94 5.96 -11.42 -19.87
CA GLY A 94 6.75 -12.22 -20.82
C GLY A 94 8.02 -12.85 -20.21
N TYR A 95 8.15 -12.88 -18.88
CA TYR A 95 9.26 -13.56 -18.19
C TYR A 95 8.77 -14.33 -16.96
N PRO A 96 9.50 -15.39 -16.51
CA PRO A 96 9.04 -16.25 -15.43
C PRO A 96 9.05 -15.53 -14.08
N ILE A 97 7.90 -15.53 -13.40
CA ILE A 97 7.70 -15.06 -12.03
C ILE A 97 7.12 -16.24 -11.24
N SER A 98 7.68 -16.53 -10.08
CA SER A 98 7.16 -17.52 -9.16
C SER A 98 6.46 -16.88 -7.96
N GLU A 99 5.74 -17.66 -7.20
CA GLU A 99 5.13 -17.24 -5.94
C GLU A 99 6.16 -16.70 -4.92
N LYS A 100 7.44 -17.10 -5.05
CA LYS A 100 8.53 -16.63 -4.18
C LYS A 100 8.96 -15.19 -4.47
N ASN A 101 8.60 -14.67 -5.63
CA ASN A 101 8.84 -13.27 -5.99
C ASN A 101 7.72 -12.33 -5.53
N ILE A 102 6.69 -12.84 -4.86
CA ILE A 102 5.50 -12.10 -4.47
C ILE A 102 5.33 -12.15 -2.95
N GLY A 103 5.27 -10.99 -2.34
CA GLY A 103 4.86 -10.79 -0.95
C GLY A 103 3.61 -9.91 -0.88
N LEU A 104 2.72 -10.22 0.05
CA LEU A 104 1.50 -9.44 0.28
C LEU A 104 1.68 -8.53 1.50
N SER A 105 1.14 -7.33 1.43
CA SER A 105 1.14 -6.38 2.54
C SER A 105 -0.22 -5.68 2.68
N ASN A 106 -0.40 -4.93 3.74
CA ASN A 106 -1.60 -4.14 4.01
C ASN A 106 -1.65 -2.86 3.15
N GLY A 107 -1.54 -3.03 1.84
CA GLY A 107 -1.52 -1.93 0.88
C GLY A 107 -0.13 -1.44 0.52
N SER A 108 -0.05 -0.66 -0.56
CA SER A 108 1.21 -0.17 -1.13
C SER A 108 2.02 0.71 -0.16
N GLN A 109 1.38 1.51 0.68
CA GLN A 109 2.08 2.34 1.66
C GLN A 109 2.86 1.51 2.67
N SER A 110 2.29 0.41 3.18
CA SER A 110 3.00 -0.53 4.06
C SER A 110 4.16 -1.23 3.35
N ALA A 111 3.96 -1.58 2.08
CA ALA A 111 5.02 -2.14 1.26
C ALA A 111 6.18 -1.16 1.05
N PHE A 112 5.89 0.09 0.69
CA PHE A 112 6.92 1.13 0.52
C PHE A 112 7.63 1.46 1.83
N TYR A 113 6.89 1.56 2.94
CA TYR A 113 7.51 1.72 4.25
C TYR A 113 8.56 0.63 4.51
N THR A 114 8.19 -0.62 4.27
CA THR A 114 9.10 -1.76 4.48
C THR A 114 10.28 -1.73 3.51
N ILE A 115 10.03 -1.61 2.20
CA ILE A 115 11.06 -1.68 1.17
C ILE A 115 12.06 -0.52 1.30
N PHE A 116 11.57 0.70 1.49
CA PHE A 116 12.45 1.86 1.58
C PHE A 116 13.33 1.78 2.82
N ASN A 117 12.78 1.43 3.99
CA ASN A 117 13.57 1.31 5.22
C ASN A 117 14.49 0.08 5.26
N ILE A 118 14.27 -0.94 4.40
CA ILE A 118 15.21 -2.05 4.22
C ILE A 118 16.39 -1.65 3.32
N LEU A 119 16.13 -0.88 2.27
CA LEU A 119 17.10 -0.61 1.21
C LEU A 119 17.84 0.72 1.36
N ALA A 120 17.33 1.65 2.15
CA ALA A 120 17.90 2.97 2.35
C ALA A 120 18.12 3.27 3.84
N GLY A 121 18.78 4.38 4.13
CA GLY A 121 19.22 4.75 5.47
C GLY A 121 20.69 4.40 5.72
N GLU A 122 21.11 4.38 6.98
CA GLU A 122 22.46 4.02 7.38
C GLU A 122 22.69 2.50 7.30
N HIS A 123 23.70 2.10 6.54
CA HIS A 123 24.08 0.71 6.36
C HIS A 123 25.20 0.31 7.32
N ALA A 124 25.39 -0.99 7.54
CA ALA A 124 26.42 -1.53 8.45
C ALA A 124 27.86 -1.14 8.08
N ASP A 125 28.12 -0.72 6.84
CA ASP A 125 29.42 -0.22 6.38
C ASP A 125 29.59 1.30 6.63
N GLY A 126 28.66 1.94 7.37
CA GLY A 126 28.64 3.36 7.67
C GLY A 126 28.23 4.27 6.51
N LYS A 127 27.83 3.71 5.37
CA LYS A 127 27.33 4.49 4.24
C LYS A 127 25.84 4.76 4.36
N PHE A 128 25.43 5.96 4.01
CA PHE A 128 24.03 6.33 3.94
C PHE A 128 23.53 6.24 2.50
N LYS A 129 22.46 5.46 2.28
CA LYS A 129 21.77 5.37 0.99
C LYS A 129 20.45 6.13 1.06
N SER A 130 20.19 6.95 0.04
CA SER A 130 18.95 7.70 -0.11
C SER A 130 18.07 7.07 -1.19
N VAL A 131 16.76 7.29 -1.09
CA VAL A 131 15.80 6.96 -2.15
C VAL A 131 15.72 8.12 -3.13
N MET A 132 15.84 7.84 -4.41
CA MET A 132 15.56 8.78 -5.49
C MET A 132 14.34 8.28 -6.26
N LEU A 133 13.31 9.10 -6.32
CA LEU A 133 12.10 8.81 -7.05
C LEU A 133 12.14 9.48 -8.43
N PRO A 134 11.54 8.85 -9.47
CA PRO A 134 11.69 9.31 -10.84
C PRO A 134 10.88 10.56 -11.17
N MET A 135 9.87 10.90 -10.39
CA MET A 135 9.00 12.05 -10.65
C MET A 135 9.15 13.14 -9.59
N ILE A 136 8.94 14.38 -10.00
CA ILE A 136 8.87 15.55 -9.13
C ILE A 136 7.76 16.46 -9.68
N PRO A 137 6.69 16.73 -8.90
CA PRO A 137 6.40 16.23 -7.54
C PRO A 137 5.98 14.74 -7.54
N GLU A 138 6.26 14.09 -6.43
CA GLU A 138 5.83 12.73 -6.12
C GLU A 138 4.64 12.72 -5.17
N TYR A 139 4.10 11.52 -4.91
CA TYR A 139 2.99 11.35 -3.99
C TYR A 139 3.37 11.78 -2.57
N ILE A 140 2.59 12.68 -1.99
CA ILE A 140 2.86 13.29 -0.68
C ILE A 140 3.01 12.26 0.46
N GLY A 141 2.34 11.11 0.36
CA GLY A 141 2.43 10.05 1.36
C GLY A 141 3.82 9.43 1.50
N TYR A 142 4.71 9.57 0.51
CA TYR A 142 6.07 9.05 0.62
C TYR A 142 6.93 9.84 1.60
N SER A 143 6.65 11.10 1.84
CA SER A 143 7.39 11.92 2.78
C SER A 143 7.33 11.41 4.23
N GLU A 144 6.35 10.59 4.55
CA GLU A 144 6.07 10.12 5.91
C GLU A 144 6.54 8.68 6.18
N ILE A 145 6.92 7.92 5.14
CA ILE A 145 7.19 6.47 5.26
C ILE A 145 8.64 6.10 5.57
N TRP A 146 9.44 7.01 6.09
CA TRP A 146 10.84 6.80 6.44
C TRP A 146 11.10 7.11 7.92
N ILE A 147 12.12 6.49 8.48
CA ILE A 147 12.49 6.63 9.91
C ILE A 147 13.56 7.70 10.09
N GLU A 148 14.54 7.76 9.20
CA GLU A 148 15.71 8.66 9.27
C GLU A 148 15.53 9.93 8.44
N GLU A 149 16.23 11.01 8.82
CA GLU A 149 16.25 12.26 8.06
C GLU A 149 17.05 12.15 6.75
N ASN A 150 16.79 13.04 5.79
CA ASN A 150 17.49 13.09 4.49
C ASN A 150 17.35 11.82 3.64
N PHE A 151 16.25 11.12 3.81
CA PHE A 151 15.99 9.82 3.18
C PHE A 151 15.74 9.93 1.68
N PHE A 152 15.06 11.00 1.23
CA PHE A 152 14.81 11.26 -0.18
C PHE A 152 15.78 12.32 -0.72
N LYS A 153 16.19 12.12 -1.97
CA LYS A 153 16.96 13.11 -2.74
C LYS A 153 16.26 13.36 -4.08
N SER A 154 16.27 14.62 -4.52
CA SER A 154 15.99 14.99 -5.90
C SER A 154 17.29 15.03 -6.71
N GLN A 155 17.20 14.86 -8.02
CA GLN A 155 18.29 15.19 -8.93
C GLN A 155 18.50 16.69 -9.01
#